data_6b2775845b0903eecda3fcbd774267ad
#
_entry.id   6b2775845b0903eecda3fcbd774267ad
#
_cell.length_a   1.000
_cell.length_b   1.000
_cell.length_c   1.000
_cell.angle_alpha   90.00
_cell.angle_beta   90.00
_cell.angle_gamma   90.00
#
_symmetry.space_group_name_H-M   'P 1'
#
loop_
_entity.id
_entity.type
_entity.pdbx_description
1 polymer ?
#
loop_
_entity_poly.entity_id
_entity_poly.type
_entity_poly.pdbx_seq_one_letter_code
_entity_poly.pdbx_strand_id
1 'polypeptide(L)'
;MAGTVFFSVSMSLDGFIAPESSDDLMGQQWMELQRWIFPTRFMRENLKLGGGGEEGPDNDIARQTFERTGASVMGKRMFDAGEKMWPDEAPFHTPVFVVTHEKRDPWERPGGTTFHFVNDGIGPALSRAR
;
A
#
# COMPACT_ATOMS: atom_id res chain seq x y z
N MET A 1 2.26 -9.48 21.75
CA MET A 1 2.23 -8.01 21.93
C MET A 1 1.34 -7.39 20.86
N ALA A 2 0.58 -6.37 21.24
CA ALA A 2 -0.16 -5.59 20.26
C ALA A 2 0.81 -4.74 19.42
N GLY A 3 0.64 -4.77 18.11
CA GLY A 3 1.42 -3.93 17.20
C GLY A 3 1.02 -2.45 17.30
N THR A 4 1.91 -1.57 16.86
CA THR A 4 1.62 -0.16 16.71
C THR A 4 0.87 0.08 15.40
N VAL A 5 -0.22 0.84 15.46
CA VAL A 5 -0.93 1.29 14.25
C VAL A 5 -0.35 2.63 13.84
N PHE A 6 0.02 2.76 12.57
CA PHE A 6 0.49 4.02 12.00
C PHE A 6 -0.07 4.19 10.58
N PHE A 7 0.01 5.39 10.05
CA PHE A 7 -0.22 5.63 8.63
C PHE A 7 0.93 6.44 8.04
N SER A 8 1.17 6.25 6.75
CA SER A 8 2.17 7.00 5.99
C SER A 8 1.55 7.36 4.65
N VAL A 9 1.54 8.64 4.33
CA VAL A 9 0.95 9.16 3.10
C VAL A 9 1.86 10.19 2.47
N SER A 10 1.89 10.24 1.15
CA SER A 10 2.49 11.35 0.42
C SER A 10 1.50 12.51 0.35
N MET A 11 1.98 13.72 0.54
CA MET A 11 1.15 14.91 0.60
C MET A 11 1.78 16.03 -0.24
N SER A 12 0.95 16.79 -0.95
CA SER A 12 1.39 18.00 -1.64
C SER A 12 1.70 19.12 -0.66
N LEU A 13 2.43 20.14 -1.11
CA LEU A 13 2.77 21.29 -0.26
C LEU A 13 1.53 22.02 0.26
N ASP A 14 0.44 22.00 -0.47
CA ASP A 14 -0.83 22.61 -0.10
C ASP A 14 -1.79 21.64 0.63
N GLY A 15 -1.31 20.46 1.02
CA GLY A 15 -2.00 19.59 1.97
C GLY A 15 -2.93 18.53 1.39
N PHE A 16 -2.83 18.21 0.10
CA PHE A 16 -3.64 17.17 -0.54
C PHE A 16 -2.93 15.83 -0.57
N ILE A 17 -3.64 14.76 -0.23
CA ILE A 17 -3.15 13.38 -0.21
C ILE A 17 -3.81 12.49 -1.27
N ALA A 18 -4.86 13.00 -1.92
CA ALA A 18 -5.64 12.26 -2.91
C ALA A 18 -6.16 13.21 -3.98
N PRO A 19 -6.47 12.72 -5.18
CA PRO A 19 -7.10 13.53 -6.22
C PRO A 19 -8.53 13.94 -5.82
N GLU A 20 -9.03 14.99 -6.45
CA GLU A 20 -10.40 15.47 -6.25
C GLU A 20 -11.45 14.41 -6.64
N SER A 21 -11.20 13.68 -7.71
CA SER A 21 -12.08 12.60 -8.16
C SER A 21 -11.71 11.26 -7.54
N SER A 22 -12.66 10.62 -6.88
CA SER A 22 -12.49 9.27 -6.35
C SER A 22 -12.34 8.19 -7.43
N ASP A 23 -12.68 8.51 -8.68
CA ASP A 23 -12.61 7.57 -9.79
C ASP A 23 -11.18 7.40 -10.32
N ASP A 24 -10.28 8.29 -9.94
CA ASP A 24 -8.88 8.28 -10.37
C ASP A 24 -7.90 8.28 -9.18
N LEU A 25 -8.20 7.46 -8.16
CA LEU A 25 -7.40 7.40 -6.93
C LEU A 25 -5.92 7.08 -7.15
N MET A 26 -5.58 6.33 -8.19
CA MET A 26 -4.21 5.96 -8.53
C MET A 26 -3.81 6.49 -9.92
N GLY A 27 -4.43 7.59 -10.35
CA GLY A 27 -4.15 8.23 -11.63
C GLY A 27 -2.97 9.18 -11.60
N GLN A 28 -2.94 10.12 -12.56
CA GLN A 28 -1.80 11.01 -12.77
C GLN A 28 -1.45 11.83 -11.53
N GLN A 29 -2.44 12.44 -10.86
CA GLN A 29 -2.20 13.27 -9.68
C GLN A 29 -1.59 12.45 -8.53
N TRP A 30 -2.11 11.23 -8.31
CA TRP A 30 -1.53 10.34 -7.31
C TRP A 30 -0.09 9.95 -7.69
N MET A 31 0.16 9.62 -8.95
CA MET A 31 1.51 9.28 -9.42
C MET A 31 2.49 10.42 -9.21
N GLU A 32 2.07 11.67 -9.38
CA GLU A 32 2.91 12.84 -9.11
C GLU A 32 3.30 12.93 -7.63
N LEU A 33 2.36 12.66 -6.71
CA LEU A 33 2.67 12.60 -5.28
C LEU A 33 3.67 11.48 -4.93
N GLN A 34 3.73 10.42 -5.72
CA GLN A 34 4.62 9.28 -5.49
C GLN A 34 5.97 9.40 -6.23
N ARG A 35 6.24 10.49 -6.92
CA ARG A 35 7.49 10.67 -7.71
C ARG A 35 8.76 10.59 -6.86
N TRP A 36 8.66 10.82 -5.57
CA TRP A 36 9.80 10.71 -4.66
C TRP A 36 10.21 9.26 -4.38
N ILE A 37 9.26 8.33 -4.36
CA ILE A 37 9.49 6.95 -3.93
C ILE A 37 9.88 6.01 -5.08
N PHE A 38 9.27 6.16 -6.25
CA PHE A 38 9.51 5.25 -7.38
C PHE A 38 10.95 5.21 -7.89
N PRO A 39 11.71 6.33 -7.91
CA PRO A 39 13.12 6.29 -8.30
C PRO A 39 14.04 5.65 -7.26
N THR A 40 13.59 5.47 -6.02
CA THR A 40 14.44 4.91 -4.96
C THR A 40 14.85 3.47 -5.26
N ARG A 41 16.05 3.12 -4.83
CA ARG A 41 16.59 1.76 -4.97
C ARG A 41 15.67 0.73 -4.33
N PHE A 42 15.20 1.01 -3.11
CA PHE A 42 14.29 0.13 -2.40
C PHE A 42 13.02 -0.16 -3.21
N MET A 43 12.36 0.85 -3.74
CA MET A 43 11.11 0.64 -4.48
C MET A 43 11.34 -0.09 -5.80
N ARG A 44 12.44 0.20 -6.49
CA ARG A 44 12.81 -0.53 -7.71
C ARG A 44 13.03 -2.02 -7.45
N GLU A 45 13.70 -2.36 -6.36
CA GLU A 45 13.91 -3.75 -5.94
C GLU A 45 12.57 -4.39 -5.51
N ASN A 46 11.75 -3.68 -4.74
CA ASN A 46 10.45 -4.14 -4.26
C ASN A 46 9.48 -4.47 -5.41
N LEU A 47 9.51 -3.67 -6.47
CA LEU A 47 8.68 -3.86 -7.67
C LEU A 47 9.38 -4.69 -8.77
N LYS A 48 10.60 -5.15 -8.51
CA LYS A 48 11.40 -5.95 -9.44
C LYS A 48 11.62 -5.26 -10.80
N LEU A 49 11.91 -3.95 -10.74
CA LEU A 49 12.16 -3.13 -11.94
C LEU A 49 13.63 -3.16 -12.43
N GLY A 50 14.42 -4.10 -11.94
CA GLY A 50 15.85 -4.19 -12.24
C GLY A 50 16.71 -3.45 -11.23
N GLY A 51 18.03 -3.54 -11.40
CA GLY A 51 18.98 -2.90 -10.49
C GLY A 51 19.03 -1.37 -10.61
N GLY A 52 19.82 -0.76 -9.72
CA GLY A 52 19.97 0.69 -9.66
C GLY A 52 18.89 1.37 -8.85
N GLY A 53 18.81 2.69 -8.97
CA GLY A 53 17.91 3.54 -8.23
C GLY A 53 18.63 4.48 -7.28
N GLU A 54 17.91 5.48 -6.80
CA GLU A 54 18.46 6.51 -5.92
C GLU A 54 18.61 5.98 -4.50
N GLU A 55 19.71 6.34 -3.85
CA GLU A 55 19.98 6.11 -2.44
C GLU A 55 19.95 7.46 -1.71
N GLY A 56 19.78 7.42 -0.39
CA GLY A 56 19.71 8.61 0.43
C GLY A 56 18.47 8.65 1.31
N PRO A 57 18.08 9.82 1.85
CA PRO A 57 16.99 9.92 2.82
C PRO A 57 15.66 9.35 2.34
N ASP A 58 15.28 9.59 1.10
CA ASP A 58 14.02 9.08 0.54
C ASP A 58 14.01 7.56 0.47
N ASN A 59 15.13 6.98 0.01
CA ASN A 59 15.30 5.53 -0.02
C ASN A 59 15.25 4.91 1.39
N ASP A 60 15.88 5.55 2.36
CA ASP A 60 15.90 5.09 3.76
C ASP A 60 14.51 5.13 4.38
N ILE A 61 13.74 6.20 4.15
CA ILE A 61 12.37 6.34 4.63
C ILE A 61 11.46 5.28 3.99
N ALA A 62 11.57 5.08 2.68
CA ALA A 62 10.79 4.06 1.97
C ALA A 62 11.06 2.67 2.56
N ARG A 63 12.33 2.29 2.68
CA ARG A 63 12.72 1.00 3.24
C ARG A 63 12.21 0.81 4.67
N GLN A 64 12.45 1.77 5.55
CA GLN A 64 12.03 1.69 6.96
C GLN A 64 10.52 1.56 7.10
N THR A 65 9.75 2.26 6.28
CA THR A 65 8.28 2.18 6.30
C THR A 65 7.80 0.77 5.96
N PHE A 66 8.36 0.17 4.92
CA PHE A 66 7.98 -1.19 4.53
C PHE A 66 8.49 -2.24 5.53
N GLU A 67 9.73 -2.14 5.99
CA GLU A 67 10.32 -3.10 6.93
C GLU A 67 9.59 -3.15 8.28
N ARG A 68 9.06 -2.02 8.75
CA ARG A 68 8.29 -1.97 10.00
C ARG A 68 6.83 -2.38 9.84
N THR A 69 6.35 -2.59 8.61
CA THR A 69 4.96 -2.94 8.33
C THR A 69 4.79 -4.45 8.30
N GLY A 70 4.10 -5.00 9.29
CA GLY A 70 3.79 -6.44 9.36
C GLY A 70 2.47 -6.81 8.70
N ALA A 71 1.54 -5.86 8.59
CA ALA A 71 0.26 -6.02 7.91
C ALA A 71 -0.28 -4.64 7.51
N SER A 72 -1.15 -4.61 6.52
CA SER A 72 -1.80 -3.38 6.06
C SER A 72 -3.31 -3.48 6.19
N VAL A 73 -3.97 -2.36 6.46
CA VAL A 73 -5.43 -2.24 6.44
C VAL A 73 -5.79 -1.16 5.43
N MET A 74 -6.69 -1.46 4.52
CA MET A 74 -7.13 -0.51 3.51
C MET A 74 -8.63 -0.58 3.27
N GLY A 75 -9.18 0.49 2.71
CA GLY A 75 -10.56 0.53 2.30
C GLY A 75 -10.78 -0.08 0.91
N LYS A 76 -12.04 -0.38 0.60
CA LYS A 76 -12.45 -1.01 -0.67
C LYS A 76 -12.06 -0.18 -1.90
N ARG A 77 -12.19 1.15 -1.86
CA ARG A 77 -11.84 2.01 -3.00
C ARG A 77 -10.36 1.93 -3.35
N MET A 78 -9.49 1.95 -2.35
CA MET A 78 -8.05 1.80 -2.56
C MET A 78 -7.74 0.42 -3.15
N PHE A 79 -8.37 -0.62 -2.63
CA PHE A 79 -8.21 -1.97 -3.16
C PHE A 79 -8.65 -2.06 -4.63
N ASP A 80 -9.83 -1.54 -4.98
CA ASP A 80 -10.36 -1.57 -6.35
C ASP A 80 -9.44 -0.84 -7.34
N ALA A 81 -8.89 0.28 -6.95
CA ALA A 81 -7.93 1.00 -7.76
C ALA A 81 -6.62 0.20 -7.93
N GLY A 82 -6.11 -0.35 -6.84
CA GLY A 82 -4.88 -1.12 -6.82
C GLY A 82 -4.98 -2.46 -7.54
N GLU A 83 -6.09 -3.18 -7.40
CA GLU A 83 -6.31 -4.48 -8.05
C GLU A 83 -6.09 -4.42 -9.57
N LYS A 84 -6.40 -3.28 -10.18
CA LYS A 84 -6.22 -3.05 -11.62
C LYS A 84 -4.78 -2.70 -12.01
N MET A 85 -3.97 -2.23 -11.06
CA MET A 85 -2.66 -1.65 -11.33
C MET A 85 -1.49 -2.42 -10.73
N TRP A 86 -1.69 -3.12 -9.62
CA TRP A 86 -0.61 -3.87 -8.99
C TRP A 86 -0.13 -5.01 -9.89
N PRO A 87 1.20 -5.26 -9.92
CA PRO A 87 1.71 -6.45 -10.58
C PRO A 87 1.23 -7.73 -9.90
N ASP A 88 1.39 -8.87 -10.54
CA ASP A 88 1.03 -10.17 -9.96
C ASP A 88 1.66 -10.38 -8.59
N GLU A 89 2.93 -10.01 -8.44
CA GLU A 89 3.58 -9.91 -7.14
C GLU A 89 3.29 -8.54 -6.55
N ALA A 90 2.18 -8.44 -5.82
CA ALA A 90 1.74 -7.19 -5.20
C ALA A 90 2.81 -6.64 -4.24
N PRO A 91 2.95 -5.29 -4.12
CA PRO A 91 4.11 -4.67 -3.47
C PRO A 91 4.15 -4.80 -1.95
N PHE A 92 3.17 -5.40 -1.31
CA PHE A 92 3.05 -5.43 0.15
C PHE A 92 3.93 -6.50 0.80
N HIS A 93 3.96 -7.71 0.24
CA HIS A 93 4.69 -8.89 0.77
C HIS A 93 4.28 -9.28 2.20
N THR A 94 3.11 -8.83 2.66
CA THR A 94 2.52 -9.06 3.97
C THR A 94 1.01 -9.21 3.84
N PRO A 95 0.30 -9.71 4.86
CA PRO A 95 -1.16 -9.74 4.84
C PRO A 95 -1.75 -8.33 4.70
N VAL A 96 -2.79 -8.21 3.88
CA VAL A 96 -3.55 -6.98 3.67
C VAL A 96 -5.02 -7.24 4.01
N PHE A 97 -5.58 -6.42 4.88
CA PHE A 97 -6.98 -6.53 5.30
C PHE A 97 -7.79 -5.42 4.66
N VAL A 98 -8.71 -5.81 3.77
CA VAL A 98 -9.57 -4.89 3.02
C VAL A 98 -10.92 -4.77 3.74
N VAL A 99 -11.23 -3.57 4.23
CA VAL A 99 -12.52 -3.29 4.86
C VAL A 99 -13.57 -3.04 3.78
N THR A 100 -14.57 -3.92 3.71
CA THR A 100 -15.57 -3.92 2.64
C THR A 100 -16.86 -4.62 3.08
N HIS A 101 -17.97 -4.33 2.43
CA HIS A 101 -19.20 -5.11 2.56
C HIS A 101 -19.25 -6.32 1.63
N GLU A 102 -18.34 -6.39 0.67
CA GLU A 102 -18.24 -7.50 -0.27
C GLU A 102 -17.70 -8.75 0.44
N LYS A 103 -18.38 -9.86 0.25
CA LYS A 103 -17.90 -11.17 0.70
C LYS A 103 -17.10 -11.81 -0.41
N ARG A 104 -15.81 -11.97 -0.16
CA ARG A 104 -14.87 -12.52 -1.12
C ARG A 104 -13.86 -13.39 -0.38
N ASP A 105 -13.51 -14.52 -0.97
CA ASP A 105 -12.47 -15.41 -0.42
C ASP A 105 -11.11 -14.69 -0.42
N PRO A 106 -10.21 -15.06 0.51
CA PRO A 106 -8.85 -14.51 0.49
C PRO A 106 -8.19 -14.68 -0.87
N TRP A 107 -7.50 -13.64 -1.32
CA TRP A 107 -6.80 -13.63 -2.59
C TRP A 107 -5.30 -13.66 -2.36
N GLU A 108 -4.70 -14.81 -2.57
CA GLU A 108 -3.26 -15.02 -2.42
C GLU A 108 -2.53 -14.55 -3.68
N ARG A 109 -1.45 -13.79 -3.48
CA ARG A 109 -0.59 -13.35 -4.56
C ARG A 109 0.83 -13.88 -4.36
N PRO A 110 1.61 -14.05 -5.46
CA PRO A 110 3.03 -14.37 -5.34
C PRO A 110 3.77 -13.34 -4.48
N GLY A 111 4.82 -13.76 -3.78
CA GLY A 111 5.65 -12.84 -2.99
C GLY A 111 5.15 -12.56 -1.58
N GLY A 112 4.14 -13.28 -1.11
CA GLY A 112 3.71 -13.22 0.29
C GLY A 112 2.59 -12.24 0.60
N THR A 113 1.97 -11.60 -0.40
CA THR A 113 0.77 -10.79 -0.19
C THR A 113 -0.48 -11.66 -0.24
N THR A 114 -1.32 -11.58 0.79
CA THR A 114 -2.66 -12.16 0.78
C THR A 114 -3.66 -11.07 1.16
N PHE A 115 -4.66 -10.87 0.32
CA PHE A 115 -5.75 -9.94 0.60
C PHE A 115 -6.88 -10.68 1.32
N HIS A 116 -7.21 -10.22 2.52
CA HIS A 116 -8.32 -10.71 3.33
C HIS A 116 -9.44 -9.69 3.32
N PHE A 117 -10.65 -10.13 3.00
CA PHE A 117 -11.81 -9.23 2.90
C PHE A 117 -12.58 -9.28 4.22
N VAL A 118 -12.65 -8.15 4.93
CA VAL A 118 -13.23 -8.04 6.28
C VAL A 118 -14.56 -7.31 6.20
N ASN A 119 -15.64 -8.00 6.59
CA ASN A 119 -17.01 -7.54 6.39
C ASN A 119 -17.68 -6.95 7.64
N ASP A 120 -17.00 -6.99 8.76
CA ASP A 120 -17.55 -6.61 10.07
C ASP A 120 -16.91 -5.34 10.67
N GLY A 121 -16.29 -4.53 9.82
CA GLY A 121 -15.83 -3.18 10.14
C GLY A 121 -14.34 -3.06 10.43
N ILE A 122 -13.94 -1.82 10.76
CA ILE A 122 -12.52 -1.47 10.97
C ILE A 122 -11.94 -2.09 12.26
N GLY A 123 -12.74 -2.23 13.31
CA GLY A 123 -12.28 -2.82 14.56
C GLY A 123 -11.78 -4.26 14.39
N PRO A 124 -12.61 -5.18 13.84
CA PRO A 124 -12.16 -6.53 13.51
C PRO A 124 -10.99 -6.57 12.53
N ALA A 125 -10.94 -5.69 11.53
CA ALA A 125 -9.79 -5.60 10.61
C ALA A 125 -8.49 -5.28 11.35
N LEU A 126 -8.49 -4.29 12.23
CA LEU A 126 -7.34 -3.94 13.06
C LEU A 126 -6.94 -5.07 14.01
N SER A 127 -7.92 -5.77 14.59
CA SER A 127 -7.65 -6.91 15.48
C SER A 127 -6.97 -8.06 14.74
N ARG A 128 -7.37 -8.33 13.50
CA ARG A 128 -6.76 -9.37 12.68
C ARG A 128 -5.36 -8.98 12.16
N ALA A 129 -5.10 -7.69 11.98
CA ALA A 129 -3.82 -7.18 11.50
C ALA A 129 -2.73 -7.13 12.59
N ARG A 130 -3.10 -7.22 13.86
CA ARG A 130 -2.18 -7.19 15.01
C ARG A 130 -1.48 -8.49 15.30
#